data_0d3ed6eeef1d7b9f6778b87d0ab119e2
#
_entry.id   0d3ed6eeef1d7b9f6778b87d0ab119e2
#
_cell.length_a   1.000
_cell.length_b   1.000
_cell.length_c   1.000
_cell.angle_alpha   90.00
_cell.angle_beta   90.00
_cell.angle_gamma   90.00
#
_symmetry.space_group_name_H-M   'P 1'
#
loop_
_entity.id
_entity.type
_entity.pdbx_description
1 polymer ?
#
loop_
_entity_poly.entity_id
_entity_poly.type
_entity_poly.pdbx_seq_one_letter_code
_entity_poly.pdbx_strand_id
1 'polypeptide(L)'
;MNTIIEKLKEMLVVPVVVLDDVKDAEKLADALVGGGLPCAEVTFRTAAAEESIRIMTEKYPDMLVGAGTVLTTEQVDKAVAAGAKFIVSPGFDAEIVDYLSLIHI
;
A
#
# COMPACT_ATOMS: atom_id res chain seq x y z
N MET A 1 -2.40 -11.63 -8.21
CA MET A 1 -2.56 -11.82 -6.74
C MET A 1 -1.52 -12.75 -6.15
N ASN A 2 -1.41 -13.98 -6.68
CA ASN A 2 -0.43 -14.96 -6.18
C ASN A 2 1.02 -14.47 -6.26
N THR A 3 1.38 -13.77 -7.34
CA THR A 3 2.72 -13.22 -7.52
C THR A 3 3.07 -12.20 -6.43
N ILE A 4 2.10 -11.37 -6.04
CA ILE A 4 2.30 -10.37 -4.97
C ILE A 4 2.49 -11.08 -3.63
N ILE A 5 1.68 -12.11 -3.34
CA ILE A 5 1.81 -12.89 -2.11
C ILE A 5 3.18 -13.57 -2.05
N GLU A 6 3.62 -14.16 -3.14
CA GLU A 6 4.94 -14.79 -3.23
C GLU A 6 6.07 -13.80 -2.94
N LYS A 7 6.01 -12.61 -3.54
CA LYS A 7 7.00 -11.56 -3.31
C LYS A 7 7.01 -11.08 -1.85
N LEU A 8 5.83 -10.92 -1.23
CA LEU A 8 5.74 -10.53 0.17
C LEU A 8 6.33 -11.61 1.09
N LYS A 9 6.12 -12.89 0.79
CA LYS A 9 6.71 -14.00 1.53
C LYS A 9 8.24 -13.99 1.44
N GLU A 10 8.78 -13.70 0.27
CA GLU A 10 10.23 -13.60 0.07
C GLU A 10 10.85 -12.48 0.91
N MET A 11 10.12 -11.40 1.14
CA MET A 11 10.61 -10.27 1.94
C MET A 11 10.58 -10.51 3.44
N LEU A 12 9.80 -11.49 3.93
CA LEU A 12 9.65 -11.87 5.34
C LEU A 12 9.05 -10.80 6.25
N VAL A 13 9.28 -9.53 5.96
CA VAL A 13 8.81 -8.39 6.75
C VAL A 13 8.22 -7.33 5.82
N VAL A 14 7.03 -6.84 6.18
CA VAL A 14 6.40 -5.72 5.49
C VAL A 14 6.24 -4.59 6.51
N PRO A 15 6.98 -3.48 6.37
CA PRO A 15 6.83 -2.38 7.32
C PRO A 15 5.47 -1.70 7.18
N VAL A 16 4.83 -1.49 8.32
CA VAL A 16 3.57 -0.75 8.42
C VAL A 16 3.93 0.69 8.80
N VAL A 17 3.60 1.63 7.94
CA VAL A 17 4.01 3.02 8.11
C VAL A 17 2.81 3.97 8.18
N VAL A 18 2.93 4.96 9.05
CA VAL A 18 1.97 6.07 9.14
C VAL A 18 2.71 7.33 8.73
N LEU A 19 2.26 7.96 7.66
CA LEU A 19 2.86 9.18 7.13
C LEU A 19 1.90 10.35 7.35
N ASP A 20 2.31 11.30 8.17
CA ASP A 20 1.55 12.52 8.44
C ASP A 20 1.87 13.63 7.43
N ASP A 21 3.05 13.57 6.82
CA ASP A 21 3.52 14.56 5.84
C ASP A 21 3.96 13.86 4.57
N VAL A 22 3.39 14.29 3.45
CA VAL A 22 3.71 13.78 2.11
C VAL A 22 5.21 13.91 1.79
N LYS A 23 5.89 14.91 2.34
CA LYS A 23 7.32 15.13 2.13
C LYS A 23 8.18 13.97 2.60
N ASP A 24 7.71 13.19 3.56
CA ASP A 24 8.45 12.06 4.09
C ASP A 24 8.33 10.80 3.22
N ALA A 25 7.36 10.75 2.32
CA ALA A 25 7.11 9.57 1.48
C ALA A 25 8.29 9.21 0.59
N GLU A 26 8.85 10.18 -0.12
CA GLU A 26 9.99 9.93 -1.01
C GLU A 26 11.23 9.47 -0.23
N LYS A 27 11.51 10.13 0.90
CA LYS A 27 12.64 9.77 1.76
C LYS A 27 12.51 8.37 2.32
N LEU A 28 11.30 8.00 2.73
CA LEU A 28 11.03 6.66 3.24
C LEU A 28 11.21 5.61 2.15
N ALA A 29 10.69 5.87 0.95
CA ALA A 29 10.86 4.97 -0.18
C ALA A 29 12.35 4.79 -0.54
N ASP A 30 13.11 5.88 -0.59
CA ASP A 30 14.54 5.83 -0.83
C ASP A 30 15.27 4.96 0.20
N ALA A 31 14.91 5.12 1.47
CA ALA A 31 15.52 4.35 2.55
C ALA A 31 15.18 2.86 2.47
N LEU A 32 13.92 2.52 2.21
CA LEU A 32 13.47 1.13 2.12
C LEU A 32 14.07 0.41 0.92
N VAL A 33 14.03 1.03 -0.24
CA VAL A 33 14.60 0.45 -1.47
C VAL A 33 16.12 0.33 -1.34
N GLY A 34 16.78 1.38 -0.85
CA GLY A 34 18.23 1.38 -0.63
C GLY A 34 18.68 0.36 0.39
N GLY A 35 17.84 0.04 1.38
CA GLY A 35 18.11 -0.97 2.41
C GLY A 35 17.78 -2.40 1.99
N GLY A 36 17.28 -2.61 0.77
CA GLY A 36 16.95 -3.95 0.29
C GLY A 36 15.58 -4.46 0.72
N LEU A 37 14.69 -3.57 1.19
CA LEU A 37 13.32 -3.91 1.58
C LEU A 37 12.31 -3.07 0.77
N PRO A 38 12.11 -3.39 -0.53
CA PRO A 38 11.28 -2.57 -1.42
C PRO A 38 9.78 -2.85 -1.24
N CYS A 39 9.28 -2.68 -0.04
CA CYS A 39 7.85 -2.83 0.25
C CYS A 39 7.43 -1.96 1.42
N ALA A 40 6.17 -1.59 1.46
CA ALA A 40 5.58 -0.86 2.57
C ALA A 40 4.06 -0.96 2.54
N GLU A 41 3.45 -1.03 3.72
CA GLU A 41 2.01 -0.88 3.89
C GLU A 41 1.77 0.51 4.47
N VAL A 42 1.23 1.42 3.67
CA VAL A 42 0.91 2.78 4.11
C VAL A 42 -0.49 2.78 4.73
N THR A 43 -0.56 3.15 5.98
CA THR A 43 -1.82 3.15 6.72
C THR A 43 -2.74 4.30 6.30
N PHE A 44 -3.96 3.98 5.92
CA PHE A 44 -4.95 4.95 5.45
C PHE A 44 -5.63 5.69 6.61
N ARG A 45 -4.83 6.19 7.55
CA ARG A 45 -5.31 6.95 8.72
C ARG A 45 -5.10 8.44 8.60
N THR A 46 -4.27 8.88 7.65
CA THR A 46 -3.93 10.29 7.50
C THR A 46 -4.34 10.79 6.12
N ALA A 47 -4.50 12.10 6.00
CA ALA A 47 -4.78 12.72 4.71
C ALA A 47 -3.63 12.58 3.72
N ALA A 48 -2.42 12.33 4.22
CA ALA A 48 -1.23 12.17 3.39
C ALA A 48 -1.09 10.78 2.75
N ALA A 49 -1.88 9.79 3.19
CA ALA A 49 -1.69 8.40 2.78
C ALA A 49 -1.83 8.18 1.27
N GLU A 50 -2.88 8.70 0.66
CA GLU A 50 -3.13 8.54 -0.78
C GLU A 50 -1.99 9.10 -1.62
N GLU A 51 -1.60 10.33 -1.36
CA GLU A 51 -0.53 10.99 -2.12
C GLU A 51 0.83 10.36 -1.86
N SER A 52 1.06 9.89 -0.63
CA SER A 52 2.29 9.19 -0.29
C SER A 52 2.44 7.90 -1.09
N ILE A 53 1.37 7.12 -1.21
CA ILE A 53 1.38 5.90 -2.05
C ILE A 53 1.69 6.27 -3.51
N ARG A 54 1.07 7.32 -4.04
CA ARG A 54 1.32 7.78 -5.41
C ARG A 54 2.79 8.14 -5.63
N ILE A 55 3.38 8.91 -4.73
CA ILE A 55 4.77 9.32 -4.82
C ILE A 55 5.70 8.10 -4.79
N MET A 56 5.47 7.18 -3.87
CA MET A 56 6.30 5.99 -3.73
C MET A 56 6.22 5.09 -4.97
N THR A 57 5.02 4.89 -5.52
CA THR A 57 4.83 4.02 -6.69
C THR A 57 5.32 4.66 -7.98
N GLU A 58 5.24 5.97 -8.10
CA GLU A 58 5.77 6.69 -9.26
C GLU A 58 7.30 6.69 -9.28
N LYS A 59 7.93 6.90 -8.13
CA LYS A 59 9.38 6.89 -8.04
C LYS A 59 9.97 5.49 -8.19
N TYR A 60 9.33 4.50 -7.60
CA TYR A 60 9.77 3.10 -7.62
C TYR A 60 8.65 2.18 -8.10
N PRO A 61 8.43 2.08 -9.42
CA PRO A 61 7.32 1.26 -9.96
C PRO A 61 7.34 -0.21 -9.55
N ASP A 62 8.52 -0.75 -9.24
CA ASP A 62 8.67 -2.15 -8.82
C ASP A 62 8.52 -2.36 -7.31
N MET A 63 8.44 -1.27 -6.55
CA MET A 63 8.22 -1.34 -5.11
C MET A 63 6.82 -1.86 -4.81
N LEU A 64 6.70 -2.77 -3.84
CA LEU A 64 5.41 -3.28 -3.39
C LEU A 64 4.83 -2.33 -2.33
N VAL A 65 4.01 -1.40 -2.75
CA VAL A 65 3.32 -0.47 -1.86
C VAL A 65 1.87 -0.87 -1.76
N GLY A 66 1.40 -1.06 -0.54
CA GLY A 66 0.00 -1.37 -0.27
C GLY A 66 -0.64 -0.35 0.65
N ALA A 67 -1.95 -0.39 0.75
CA ALA A 67 -2.73 0.45 1.65
C ALA A 67 -3.26 -0.41 2.80
N GLY A 68 -3.01 0.02 4.03
CA GLY A 68 -3.50 -0.62 5.23
C GLY A 68 -4.63 0.16 5.89
N THR A 69 -5.36 -0.49 6.79
CA THR A 69 -6.48 0.12 7.52
C THR A 69 -7.53 0.72 6.58
N VAL A 70 -7.81 0.00 5.50
CA VAL A 70 -8.83 0.41 4.53
C VAL A 70 -10.19 -0.04 5.04
N LEU A 71 -11.09 0.91 5.28
CA LEU A 71 -12.37 0.68 5.94
C LEU A 71 -13.58 0.83 5.02
N THR A 72 -13.42 1.43 3.85
CA THR A 72 -14.51 1.71 2.92
C THR A 72 -14.11 1.42 1.48
N THR A 73 -15.11 1.21 0.61
CA THR A 73 -14.87 1.03 -0.82
C THR A 73 -14.32 2.31 -1.47
N GLU A 74 -14.67 3.47 -0.95
CA GLU A 74 -14.09 4.73 -1.42
C GLU A 74 -12.58 4.79 -1.17
N GLN A 75 -12.14 4.32 0.00
CA GLN A 75 -10.72 4.24 0.31
C GLN A 75 -10.01 3.23 -0.59
N VAL A 76 -10.66 2.11 -0.92
CA VAL A 76 -10.13 1.15 -1.90
C VAL A 76 -9.88 1.84 -3.24
N ASP A 77 -10.86 2.58 -3.74
CA ASP A 77 -10.72 3.29 -5.02
C ASP A 77 -9.56 4.27 -5.01
N LYS A 78 -9.42 5.04 -3.94
CA LYS A 78 -8.31 6.00 -3.77
C LYS A 78 -6.96 5.31 -3.73
N ALA A 79 -6.86 4.21 -2.99
CA ALA A 79 -5.63 3.46 -2.87
C ALA A 79 -5.21 2.85 -4.21
N VAL A 80 -6.14 2.24 -4.93
CA VAL A 80 -5.88 1.65 -6.24
C VAL A 80 -5.49 2.72 -7.26
N ALA A 81 -6.20 3.84 -7.28
CA ALA A 81 -5.88 4.95 -8.17
C ALA A 81 -4.49 5.55 -7.89
N ALA A 82 -4.04 5.51 -6.63
CA ALA A 82 -2.70 5.96 -6.24
C ALA A 82 -1.59 4.96 -6.60
N GLY A 83 -1.95 3.72 -6.97
CA GLY A 83 -0.99 2.70 -7.37
C GLY A 83 -0.75 1.60 -6.35
N ALA A 84 -1.58 1.48 -5.31
CA ALA A 84 -1.44 0.41 -4.33
C ALA A 84 -1.59 -0.96 -5.00
N LYS A 85 -0.68 -1.86 -4.67
CA LYS A 85 -0.65 -3.21 -5.23
C LYS A 85 -1.34 -4.25 -4.35
N PHE A 86 -1.61 -3.91 -3.10
CA PHE A 86 -2.37 -4.75 -2.18
C PHE A 86 -3.12 -3.88 -1.17
N ILE A 87 -4.15 -4.47 -0.58
CA ILE A 87 -5.03 -3.80 0.38
C ILE A 87 -5.11 -4.65 1.64
N VAL A 88 -4.96 -4.01 2.79
CA VAL A 88 -5.12 -4.66 4.10
C VAL A 88 -6.26 -3.99 4.86
N SER A 89 -7.20 -4.78 5.32
CA SER A 89 -8.31 -4.33 6.15
C SER A 89 -8.14 -4.89 7.57
N PRO A 90 -8.48 -4.13 8.62
CA PRO A 90 -8.27 -4.56 10.01
C PRO A 90 -9.21 -5.65 10.49
N GLY A 91 -9.95 -6.29 9.62
CA GLY A 91 -10.86 -7.38 9.94
C GLY A 91 -11.55 -7.87 8.69
N PHE A 92 -12.39 -8.88 8.83
CA PHE A 92 -13.19 -9.35 7.71
C PHE A 92 -14.37 -8.39 7.48
N ASP A 93 -14.42 -7.80 6.30
CA ASP A 93 -15.56 -7.00 5.83
C ASP A 93 -15.96 -7.54 4.46
N ALA A 94 -17.12 -8.17 4.40
CA ALA A 94 -17.61 -8.81 3.17
C ALA A 94 -17.77 -7.82 2.01
N GLU A 95 -18.22 -6.60 2.30
CA GLU A 95 -18.40 -5.59 1.27
C GLU A 95 -17.06 -5.21 0.61
N ILE A 96 -16.01 -5.00 1.42
CA ILE A 96 -14.67 -4.69 0.90
C ILE A 96 -14.11 -5.88 0.13
N VAL A 97 -14.23 -7.10 0.66
CA VAL A 97 -13.73 -8.30 0.00
C VAL A 97 -14.42 -8.51 -1.35
N ASP A 98 -15.73 -8.36 -1.40
CA ASP A 98 -16.47 -8.48 -2.65
C ASP A 98 -16.06 -7.41 -3.66
N TYR A 99 -15.87 -6.18 -3.19
CA TYR A 99 -15.43 -5.09 -4.04
C TYR A 99 -14.03 -5.33 -4.62
N LEU A 100 -13.11 -5.81 -3.80
CA LEU A 100 -11.76 -6.16 -4.27
C LEU A 100 -11.80 -7.25 -5.34
N SER A 101 -12.69 -8.22 -5.20
CA SER A 101 -12.89 -9.26 -6.21
C SER A 101 -13.40 -8.68 -7.54
N LEU A 102 -14.32 -7.71 -7.47
CA LEU A 102 -14.85 -7.06 -8.67
C LEU A 102 -13.79 -6.28 -9.46
N ILE A 103 -12.85 -5.65 -8.78
CA ILE A 103 -11.79 -4.85 -9.40
C ILE A 103 -10.49 -5.61 -9.61
N HIS A 104 -10.48 -6.90 -9.39
CA HIS A 104 -9.35 -7.81 -9.66
C HIS A 104 -8.05 -7.48 -8.89
N ILE A 105 -8.18 -7.17 -7.61
CA ILE A 105 -7.01 -6.88 -6.79
C ILE A 105 -6.76 -7.91 -5.68
#